data_9b61ba0af80508828246160481028624
#
_entry.id   9b61ba0af80508828246160481028624
#
_cell.length_a   1.000
_cell.length_b   1.000
_cell.length_c   1.000
_cell.angle_alpha   90.00
_cell.angle_beta   90.00
_cell.angle_gamma   90.00
#
_symmetry.space_group_name_H-M   'P 1'
#
loop_
_entity.id
_entity.type
_entity.pdbx_description
1 polymer ?
#
loop_
_entity_poly.entity_id
_entity_poly.type
_entity_poly.pdbx_seq_one_letter_code
_entity_poly.pdbx_strand_id
1 'polypeptide(L)'
;KTLCVLGGPEFPSGTGMSSFSEVVKKNCFDYLDNKICIDYYCYSDGETSLTSVVEEYIKCNFSTLLMKKKNVIASGAMNLSYDRQNLLIGKPIPRLGLSNKVDGRDCIPSPYLTGLMDKFLNGKYIPSFETARGCPFTCTFCDQGIDKTKMVSFSTRRMTEELDYVAERVTKFSGTKAIAIHDSNWGMYKKDIDLSDHILKLINEKNWPSYIDMSTPKNKRQQILDIDKKLKGRVKIILAQQSMNRDTLKLIERENLTNNEYILFVRELEKRNKVSGCELIVPLPNETKESYFDSTRVLLDAGVSVETYTLMMLQGADLGRDVAINKYGMKSKWRILPRDFGNYRGKKTFDVERVCVATNTMSYEDYLSCRRFSFLVHFYSYSIFSPLRKLLRKDLNISFFQFIWSVFQTLESNNDNKHNVDSINKMTKIYFDFSKESEQELFDSKKDIFEFYSKDENYKKLLSSELGDNLLRKYAAKIVCGCMNEVIDFSINSISSVIPSNAESRVEIKSILESLRLWLNNLYIFDGIFNMELEKDNKSVILLEYDIPEWHSSDKNNVFNFKKKTKYEMVYNKRNEILSNELISRYGKDDKIFAVGKYFHSMNISDDDIKRSSVKISVN
;
A
#
# COMPACT_ATOMS: atom_id res chain seq x y z
N LYS A 1 -17.71 14.54 -33.32
CA LYS A 1 -17.04 14.90 -32.06
C LYS A 1 -17.35 13.83 -31.04
N THR A 2 -16.34 13.33 -30.34
CA THR A 2 -16.49 12.33 -29.29
C THR A 2 -17.23 12.93 -28.09
N LEU A 3 -18.17 12.19 -27.51
CA LEU A 3 -18.81 12.54 -26.25
C LEU A 3 -17.81 12.30 -25.10
N CYS A 4 -17.53 13.32 -24.32
CA CYS A 4 -16.63 13.24 -23.16
C CYS A 4 -17.45 13.29 -21.87
N VAL A 5 -17.40 12.21 -21.10
CA VAL A 5 -18.11 12.08 -19.82
C VAL A 5 -17.10 11.88 -18.72
N LEU A 6 -17.24 12.62 -17.64
CA LEU A 6 -16.45 12.49 -16.43
C LEU A 6 -17.33 11.94 -15.29
N GLY A 7 -16.76 11.14 -14.42
CA GLY A 7 -17.37 10.65 -13.19
C GLY A 7 -16.29 10.08 -12.26
N GLY A 8 -16.66 9.74 -11.04
CA GLY A 8 -15.77 9.12 -10.07
C GLY A 8 -15.51 9.98 -8.82
N PRO A 9 -14.78 9.45 -7.85
CA PRO A 9 -14.65 10.05 -6.51
C PRO A 9 -13.74 11.29 -6.42
N GLU A 10 -12.94 11.60 -7.44
CA GLU A 10 -12.09 12.80 -7.47
C GLU A 10 -12.88 14.12 -7.47
N PHE A 11 -14.17 14.04 -7.60
CA PHE A 11 -15.00 15.22 -7.72
C PHE A 11 -15.49 15.70 -6.37
N PRO A 12 -15.50 17.02 -6.11
CA PRO A 12 -15.88 17.58 -4.80
C PRO A 12 -17.37 17.52 -4.48
N SER A 13 -18.13 16.73 -5.21
CA SER A 13 -19.55 16.49 -4.92
C SER A 13 -19.65 15.38 -3.91
N GLY A 14 -20.09 15.69 -2.72
CA GLY A 14 -20.54 14.66 -1.80
C GLY A 14 -21.53 13.71 -2.46
N THR A 15 -21.33 12.42 -2.28
CA THR A 15 -22.05 11.35 -2.99
C THR A 15 -23.48 11.11 -2.51
N GLY A 16 -23.93 11.83 -1.48
CA GLY A 16 -25.29 11.72 -0.92
C GLY A 16 -26.26 12.81 -1.34
N MET A 17 -26.04 13.46 -2.44
CA MET A 17 -26.70 14.72 -2.77
C MET A 17 -28.20 14.59 -3.02
N SER A 18 -28.96 14.75 -1.97
CA SER A 18 -30.35 15.19 -2.06
C SER A 18 -30.49 16.69 -2.33
N SER A 19 -29.43 17.49 -2.10
CA SER A 19 -29.40 18.93 -2.40
C SER A 19 -27.99 19.40 -2.76
N PHE A 20 -27.83 19.99 -3.94
CA PHE A 20 -26.66 20.76 -4.33
C PHE A 20 -26.59 22.05 -3.52
N SER A 21 -25.76 22.11 -2.48
CA SER A 21 -25.47 23.38 -1.83
C SER A 21 -24.71 24.31 -2.80
N GLU A 22 -24.85 25.62 -2.65
CA GLU A 22 -24.12 26.60 -3.47
C GLU A 22 -22.60 26.43 -3.35
N VAL A 23 -22.10 25.95 -2.21
CA VAL A 23 -20.69 25.64 -1.98
C VAL A 23 -20.22 24.48 -2.87
N VAL A 24 -21.02 23.44 -3.02
CA VAL A 24 -20.70 22.30 -3.88
C VAL A 24 -20.74 22.72 -5.34
N LYS A 25 -21.73 23.51 -5.76
CA LYS A 25 -21.76 24.07 -7.11
C LYS A 25 -20.50 24.86 -7.40
N LYS A 26 -20.08 25.76 -6.51
CA LYS A 26 -18.86 26.54 -6.67
C LYS A 26 -17.62 25.64 -6.81
N ASN A 27 -17.45 24.67 -5.93
CA ASN A 27 -16.33 23.74 -5.99
C ASN A 27 -16.33 22.93 -7.30
N CYS A 28 -17.52 22.56 -7.80
CA CYS A 28 -17.68 21.91 -9.10
C CYS A 28 -17.21 22.82 -10.24
N PHE A 29 -17.56 24.09 -10.21
CA PHE A 29 -17.14 25.05 -11.22
C PHE A 29 -15.62 25.22 -11.22
N ASP A 30 -15.03 25.47 -10.06
CA ASP A 30 -13.59 25.65 -9.93
C ASP A 30 -12.79 24.44 -10.43
N TYR A 31 -13.30 23.23 -10.17
CA TYR A 31 -12.69 22.00 -10.68
C TYR A 31 -12.84 21.83 -12.20
N LEU A 32 -14.00 22.15 -12.75
CA LEU A 32 -14.33 21.94 -14.15
C LEU A 32 -13.87 23.09 -15.07
N ASP A 33 -13.57 24.24 -14.51
CA ASP A 33 -13.25 25.44 -15.29
C ASP A 33 -12.09 25.23 -16.27
N ASN A 34 -11.09 24.46 -15.87
CA ASN A 34 -9.95 24.09 -16.70
C ASN A 34 -10.15 22.82 -17.57
N LYS A 35 -11.34 22.18 -17.52
CA LYS A 35 -11.64 20.92 -18.23
C LYS A 35 -12.64 21.13 -19.36
N ILE A 36 -12.27 21.99 -20.31
CA ILE A 36 -13.14 22.42 -21.43
C ILE A 36 -13.58 21.29 -22.39
N CYS A 37 -12.96 20.12 -22.33
CA CYS A 37 -13.28 18.99 -23.20
C CYS A 37 -14.43 18.11 -22.69
N ILE A 38 -14.90 18.30 -21.43
CA ILE A 38 -15.93 17.47 -20.82
C ILE A 38 -17.31 17.99 -21.20
N ASP A 39 -18.15 17.13 -21.73
CA ASP A 39 -19.53 17.44 -22.11
C ASP A 39 -20.51 17.15 -20.96
N TYR A 40 -20.30 16.06 -20.21
CA TYR A 40 -21.15 15.66 -19.07
C TYR A 40 -20.31 15.25 -17.85
N TYR A 41 -20.84 15.55 -16.68
CA TYR A 41 -20.35 15.03 -15.42
C TYR A 41 -21.43 14.18 -14.72
N CYS A 42 -21.10 12.90 -14.45
CA CYS A 42 -21.94 11.98 -13.70
C CYS A 42 -21.66 12.13 -12.21
N TYR A 43 -22.62 12.61 -11.43
CA TYR A 43 -22.50 12.86 -10.00
C TYR A 43 -23.22 11.82 -9.11
N SER A 44 -23.92 10.88 -9.72
CA SER A 44 -24.50 9.69 -9.08
C SER A 44 -23.69 8.45 -9.39
N ASP A 45 -24.12 7.28 -8.92
CA ASP A 45 -23.46 6.00 -9.23
C ASP A 45 -23.28 5.86 -10.75
N GLY A 46 -22.04 5.56 -11.16
CA GLY A 46 -21.61 5.60 -12.56
C GLY A 46 -22.44 4.70 -13.48
N GLU A 47 -22.86 3.55 -13.00
CA GLU A 47 -23.64 2.58 -13.76
C GLU A 47 -24.99 3.14 -14.23
N THR A 48 -25.64 3.94 -13.39
CA THR A 48 -26.96 4.52 -13.71
C THR A 48 -26.87 5.85 -14.42
N SER A 49 -25.99 6.73 -13.96
CA SER A 49 -25.84 8.07 -14.55
C SER A 49 -25.20 8.03 -15.93
N LEU A 50 -24.17 7.21 -16.13
CA LEU A 50 -23.57 7.03 -17.45
C LEU A 50 -24.56 6.39 -18.42
N THR A 51 -25.33 5.39 -17.98
CA THR A 51 -26.39 4.78 -18.80
C THR A 51 -27.38 5.84 -19.27
N SER A 52 -27.83 6.71 -18.37
CA SER A 52 -28.74 7.82 -18.72
C SER A 52 -28.13 8.76 -19.76
N VAL A 53 -26.85 9.12 -19.63
CA VAL A 53 -26.17 9.95 -20.65
C VAL A 53 -26.06 9.24 -21.99
N VAL A 54 -25.73 7.95 -21.98
CA VAL A 54 -25.61 7.15 -23.22
C VAL A 54 -26.96 6.98 -23.91
N GLU A 55 -28.04 6.74 -23.16
CA GLU A 55 -29.39 6.66 -23.73
C GLU A 55 -29.80 7.97 -24.42
N GLU A 56 -29.54 9.10 -23.81
CA GLU A 56 -29.79 10.41 -24.42
C GLU A 56 -28.91 10.64 -25.67
N TYR A 57 -27.65 10.17 -25.63
CA TYR A 57 -26.75 10.22 -26.80
C TYR A 57 -27.28 9.39 -27.97
N ILE A 58 -27.81 8.20 -27.70
CA ILE A 58 -28.47 7.34 -28.70
C ILE A 58 -29.70 8.04 -29.27
N LYS A 59 -30.58 8.62 -28.43
CA LYS A 59 -31.77 9.38 -28.89
C LYS A 59 -31.38 10.59 -29.76
N CYS A 60 -30.19 11.10 -29.63
CA CYS A 60 -29.62 12.15 -30.45
C CYS A 60 -28.81 11.61 -31.66
N ASN A 61 -29.02 10.38 -32.08
CA ASN A 61 -28.31 9.75 -33.21
C ASN A 61 -26.78 9.80 -33.06
N PHE A 62 -26.26 9.56 -31.88
CA PHE A 62 -24.82 9.66 -31.55
C PHE A 62 -24.20 11.02 -31.89
N SER A 63 -24.97 12.09 -31.79
CA SER A 63 -24.52 13.46 -32.10
C SER A 63 -24.42 14.34 -30.85
N THR A 64 -23.21 14.64 -30.42
CA THR A 64 -22.95 15.62 -29.36
C THR A 64 -23.47 17.02 -29.72
N LEU A 65 -23.48 17.36 -31.03
CA LEU A 65 -24.01 18.63 -31.49
C LEU A 65 -25.54 18.71 -31.30
N LEU A 66 -26.28 17.61 -31.56
CA LEU A 66 -27.72 17.55 -31.31
C LEU A 66 -28.02 17.59 -29.80
N MET A 67 -27.28 16.86 -28.99
CA MET A 67 -27.41 16.96 -27.52
C MET A 67 -27.25 18.39 -27.03
N LYS A 68 -26.25 19.08 -27.53
CA LYS A 68 -25.98 20.49 -27.22
C LYS A 68 -27.11 21.41 -27.68
N LYS A 69 -27.55 21.30 -28.94
CA LYS A 69 -28.65 22.11 -29.50
C LYS A 69 -29.96 21.92 -28.75
N LYS A 70 -30.25 20.69 -28.28
CA LYS A 70 -31.47 20.37 -27.55
C LYS A 70 -31.38 20.59 -26.06
N ASN A 71 -30.25 21.09 -25.53
CA ASN A 71 -30.02 21.26 -24.09
C ASN A 71 -30.33 19.99 -23.28
N VAL A 72 -29.86 18.85 -23.76
CA VAL A 72 -30.24 17.54 -23.22
C VAL A 72 -29.78 17.42 -21.75
N ILE A 73 -30.72 17.05 -20.90
CA ILE A 73 -30.48 16.79 -19.47
C ILE A 73 -30.60 15.29 -19.21
N ALA A 74 -29.51 14.68 -18.77
CA ALA A 74 -29.48 13.28 -18.36
C ALA A 74 -29.61 13.15 -16.84
N SER A 75 -30.38 12.17 -16.36
CA SER A 75 -30.55 11.94 -14.93
C SER A 75 -29.22 11.56 -14.27
N GLY A 76 -28.95 12.04 -13.08
CA GLY A 76 -27.69 11.79 -12.35
C GLY A 76 -26.46 12.46 -12.94
N ALA A 77 -26.60 13.33 -13.95
CA ALA A 77 -25.50 13.99 -14.62
C ALA A 77 -25.73 15.50 -14.78
N MET A 78 -24.66 16.25 -14.90
CA MET A 78 -24.66 17.66 -15.26
C MET A 78 -24.22 17.80 -16.72
N ASN A 79 -24.95 18.60 -17.50
CA ASN A 79 -24.56 18.97 -18.84
C ASN A 79 -23.66 20.22 -18.78
N LEU A 80 -22.40 20.07 -19.17
CA LEU A 80 -21.37 21.11 -19.14
C LEU A 80 -21.14 21.75 -20.52
N SER A 81 -21.79 21.20 -21.55
CA SER A 81 -21.49 21.55 -22.93
C SER A 81 -22.13 22.88 -23.40
N TYR A 82 -23.10 23.40 -22.66
CA TYR A 82 -23.88 24.57 -23.07
C TYR A 82 -23.42 25.86 -22.42
N ASP A 83 -23.56 25.95 -21.11
CA ASP A 83 -23.20 27.13 -20.33
C ASP A 83 -22.69 26.68 -18.97
N ARG A 84 -21.43 27.06 -18.65
CA ARG A 84 -20.83 26.69 -17.37
C ARG A 84 -21.32 27.53 -16.20
N GLN A 85 -21.93 28.68 -16.47
CA GLN A 85 -22.53 29.54 -15.45
C GLN A 85 -23.96 29.10 -15.09
N ASN A 86 -24.68 28.49 -16.08
CA ASN A 86 -26.04 27.99 -15.91
C ASN A 86 -26.07 26.46 -16.18
N LEU A 87 -25.57 25.68 -15.22
CA LEU A 87 -25.50 24.22 -15.37
C LEU A 87 -26.89 23.60 -15.48
N LEU A 88 -27.09 22.84 -16.52
CA LEU A 88 -28.26 21.97 -16.65
C LEU A 88 -28.03 20.69 -15.85
N ILE A 89 -28.64 20.62 -14.68
CA ILE A 89 -28.49 19.51 -13.74
C ILE A 89 -29.68 18.56 -13.88
N GLY A 90 -29.39 17.29 -14.18
CA GLY A 90 -30.41 16.24 -14.20
C GLY A 90 -30.94 15.94 -12.78
N LYS A 91 -32.09 15.28 -12.72
CA LYS A 91 -32.62 14.82 -11.42
C LYS A 91 -31.62 13.85 -10.79
N PRO A 92 -31.35 13.95 -9.46
CA PRO A 92 -30.58 12.96 -8.76
C PRO A 92 -31.19 11.56 -8.97
N ILE A 93 -30.35 10.60 -9.31
CA ILE A 93 -30.76 9.20 -9.26
C ILE A 93 -30.49 8.76 -7.82
N PRO A 94 -31.52 8.29 -7.08
CA PRO A 94 -31.28 7.71 -5.77
C PRO A 94 -30.23 6.61 -5.89
N ARG A 95 -29.31 6.54 -4.95
CA ARG A 95 -28.39 5.41 -4.87
C ARG A 95 -29.23 4.15 -4.89
N LEU A 96 -29.12 3.39 -5.97
CA LEU A 96 -29.77 2.10 -6.08
C LEU A 96 -29.21 1.25 -4.94
N GLY A 97 -30.06 0.85 -3.99
CA GLY A 97 -29.69 -0.24 -3.11
C GLY A 97 -29.24 -1.37 -4.04
N LEU A 98 -27.99 -1.79 -3.94
CA LEU A 98 -27.44 -2.83 -4.82
C LEU A 98 -28.28 -4.12 -4.74
N SER A 99 -29.07 -4.26 -3.67
CA SER A 99 -30.06 -5.33 -3.45
C SER A 99 -31.51 -4.94 -3.72
N ASN A 100 -31.79 -3.75 -4.30
CA ASN A 100 -33.15 -3.42 -4.71
C ASN A 100 -33.56 -4.34 -5.84
N LYS A 101 -34.39 -5.29 -5.49
CA LYS A 101 -34.89 -6.32 -6.39
C LYS A 101 -35.93 -5.73 -7.33
N VAL A 102 -35.60 -5.64 -8.60
CA VAL A 102 -36.62 -5.75 -9.64
C VAL A 102 -36.70 -7.25 -9.97
N ASP A 103 -37.80 -7.86 -9.69
CA ASP A 103 -38.05 -9.30 -9.88
C ASP A 103 -37.08 -10.24 -9.12
N GLY A 104 -36.58 -9.82 -7.95
CA GLY A 104 -35.71 -10.65 -7.13
C GLY A 104 -34.24 -10.69 -7.54
N ARG A 105 -33.81 -9.90 -8.54
CA ARG A 105 -32.43 -9.80 -9.04
C ARG A 105 -31.79 -8.48 -8.63
N ASP A 106 -30.48 -8.50 -8.45
CA ASP A 106 -29.72 -7.27 -8.26
C ASP A 106 -29.78 -6.41 -9.53
N CYS A 107 -29.99 -5.10 -9.37
CA CYS A 107 -30.25 -4.19 -10.51
C CYS A 107 -29.05 -4.02 -11.45
N ILE A 108 -27.81 -4.19 -10.94
CA ILE A 108 -26.59 -4.04 -11.73
C ILE A 108 -26.14 -5.42 -12.20
N PRO A 109 -25.99 -5.68 -13.52
CA PRO A 109 -25.49 -6.95 -14.02
C PRO A 109 -24.10 -7.29 -13.49
N SER A 110 -23.88 -8.57 -13.20
CA SER A 110 -22.55 -9.04 -12.77
C SER A 110 -21.59 -9.12 -13.96
N PRO A 111 -20.41 -8.50 -13.91
CA PRO A 111 -19.41 -8.63 -14.95
C PRO A 111 -18.82 -10.06 -15.04
N TYR A 112 -18.86 -10.82 -13.94
CA TYR A 112 -18.45 -12.22 -13.92
C TYR A 112 -19.53 -13.12 -14.53
N LEU A 113 -20.76 -13.08 -14.02
CA LEU A 113 -21.85 -13.98 -14.45
C LEU A 113 -22.28 -13.74 -15.90
N THR A 114 -22.01 -12.56 -16.45
CA THR A 114 -22.21 -12.24 -17.88
C THR A 114 -21.09 -12.73 -18.79
N GLY A 115 -20.00 -13.26 -18.22
CA GLY A 115 -18.83 -13.73 -18.97
C GLY A 115 -17.88 -12.64 -19.46
N LEU A 116 -18.16 -11.36 -19.20
CA LEU A 116 -17.32 -10.23 -19.65
C LEU A 116 -15.88 -10.30 -19.11
N MET A 117 -15.69 -10.91 -17.94
CA MET A 117 -14.40 -11.03 -17.27
C MET A 117 -13.66 -12.34 -17.59
N ASP A 118 -14.22 -13.27 -18.36
CA ASP A 118 -13.65 -14.61 -18.58
C ASP A 118 -12.20 -14.59 -19.08
N LYS A 119 -11.89 -13.67 -20.00
CA LYS A 119 -10.52 -13.53 -20.54
C LYS A 119 -9.46 -13.17 -19.49
N PHE A 120 -9.88 -12.64 -18.34
CA PHE A 120 -8.99 -12.27 -17.22
C PHE A 120 -8.91 -13.34 -16.13
N LEU A 121 -9.81 -14.35 -16.15
CA LEU A 121 -9.83 -15.45 -15.18
C LEU A 121 -8.86 -16.58 -15.56
N ASN A 122 -7.64 -16.21 -15.91
CA ASN A 122 -6.59 -17.08 -16.47
C ASN A 122 -5.41 -17.35 -15.50
N GLY A 123 -5.59 -17.04 -14.22
CA GLY A 123 -4.56 -17.21 -13.19
C GLY A 123 -3.47 -16.14 -13.16
N LYS A 124 -3.47 -15.17 -14.08
CA LYS A 124 -2.51 -14.04 -14.11
C LYS A 124 -2.99 -12.85 -13.28
N TYR A 125 -4.29 -12.72 -13.10
CA TYR A 125 -4.91 -11.59 -12.40
C TYR A 125 -5.59 -12.07 -11.12
N ILE A 126 -5.61 -11.19 -10.11
CA ILE A 126 -6.35 -11.42 -8.87
C ILE A 126 -7.80 -10.98 -9.10
N PRO A 127 -8.78 -11.90 -9.01
CA PRO A 127 -10.19 -11.52 -9.09
C PRO A 127 -10.56 -10.56 -7.97
N SER A 128 -11.31 -9.52 -8.31
CA SER A 128 -11.73 -8.46 -7.41
C SER A 128 -13.23 -8.47 -7.22
N PHE A 129 -13.67 -8.38 -5.97
CA PHE A 129 -15.08 -8.37 -5.60
C PHE A 129 -15.42 -7.09 -4.84
N GLU A 130 -16.56 -6.51 -5.16
CA GLU A 130 -17.21 -5.47 -4.37
C GLU A 130 -18.53 -6.06 -3.84
N THR A 131 -18.61 -6.29 -2.53
CA THR A 131 -19.82 -6.87 -1.92
C THR A 131 -20.74 -5.79 -1.37
N ALA A 132 -20.17 -4.61 -1.07
CA ALA A 132 -20.90 -3.44 -0.60
C ALA A 132 -20.19 -2.14 -0.95
N ARG A 133 -20.96 -1.07 -1.09
CA ARG A 133 -20.51 0.32 -1.28
C ARG A 133 -20.88 1.17 -0.08
N GLY A 134 -20.02 2.15 0.22
CA GLY A 134 -20.20 3.14 1.27
C GLY A 134 -19.45 2.80 2.53
N CYS A 135 -19.27 3.83 3.38
CA CYS A 135 -18.59 3.74 4.65
C CYS A 135 -19.40 4.45 5.72
N PRO A 136 -19.62 3.85 6.91
CA PRO A 136 -20.40 4.49 7.97
C PRO A 136 -19.60 5.52 8.77
N PHE A 137 -18.31 5.69 8.46
CA PHE A 137 -17.40 6.58 9.18
C PHE A 137 -17.20 7.90 8.44
N THR A 138 -16.84 8.95 9.17
CA THR A 138 -16.71 10.34 8.71
C THR A 138 -15.30 10.87 8.76
N CYS A 139 -14.30 9.99 8.50
CA CYS A 139 -12.88 10.40 8.54
C CYS A 139 -12.62 11.54 7.55
N THR A 140 -12.17 12.71 8.03
CA THR A 140 -12.07 13.94 7.25
C THR A 140 -10.98 13.92 6.15
N PHE A 141 -10.04 12.97 6.20
CA PHE A 141 -9.02 12.76 5.17
C PHE A 141 -9.47 11.83 4.03
N CYS A 142 -10.65 11.20 4.17
CA CYS A 142 -11.13 10.15 3.28
C CYS A 142 -12.37 10.62 2.51
N ASP A 143 -12.43 10.33 1.23
CA ASP A 143 -13.58 10.66 0.38
C ASP A 143 -14.76 9.68 0.52
N GLN A 144 -14.52 8.48 1.08
CA GLN A 144 -15.54 7.44 1.25
C GLN A 144 -16.58 7.78 2.34
N GLY A 145 -16.23 8.64 3.30
CA GLY A 145 -17.03 8.93 4.49
C GLY A 145 -17.77 10.27 4.49
N ILE A 146 -17.61 11.10 3.47
CA ILE A 146 -18.01 12.52 3.48
C ILE A 146 -19.50 12.75 3.72
N ASP A 147 -20.35 11.88 3.24
CA ASP A 147 -21.81 12.09 3.28
C ASP A 147 -22.55 11.12 4.19
N LYS A 148 -21.88 10.44 5.13
CA LYS A 148 -22.50 9.36 5.94
C LYS A 148 -23.32 8.43 5.03
N THR A 149 -22.71 8.06 3.90
CA THR A 149 -23.42 7.32 2.87
C THR A 149 -23.88 5.99 3.43
N LYS A 150 -25.17 5.81 3.48
CA LYS A 150 -25.77 4.55 3.89
C LYS A 150 -25.13 3.42 3.06
N MET A 151 -24.55 2.46 3.77
CA MET A 151 -24.00 1.29 3.12
C MET A 151 -25.08 0.57 2.31
N VAL A 152 -24.79 0.27 1.07
CA VAL A 152 -25.62 -0.58 0.19
C VAL A 152 -24.83 -1.82 -0.19
N SER A 153 -25.49 -2.97 -0.29
CA SER A 153 -24.82 -4.24 -0.59
C SER A 153 -25.53 -5.01 -1.70
N PHE A 154 -24.76 -5.78 -2.45
CA PHE A 154 -25.32 -6.83 -3.31
C PHE A 154 -25.93 -7.94 -2.45
N SER A 155 -26.82 -8.74 -3.05
CA SER A 155 -27.39 -9.89 -2.37
C SER A 155 -26.32 -10.96 -2.10
N THR A 156 -26.43 -11.66 -0.99
CA THR A 156 -25.53 -12.79 -0.67
C THR A 156 -25.60 -13.85 -1.76
N ARG A 157 -26.78 -14.09 -2.33
CA ARG A 157 -26.96 -15.03 -3.45
C ARG A 157 -26.07 -14.66 -4.64
N ARG A 158 -26.12 -13.42 -5.12
CA ARG A 158 -25.28 -12.96 -6.22
C ARG A 158 -23.79 -13.16 -5.91
N MET A 159 -23.37 -12.77 -4.72
CA MET A 159 -21.96 -12.87 -4.34
C MET A 159 -21.47 -14.32 -4.26
N THR A 160 -22.32 -15.25 -3.80
CA THR A 160 -21.99 -16.68 -3.84
C THR A 160 -21.91 -17.23 -5.25
N GLU A 161 -22.86 -16.87 -6.12
CA GLU A 161 -22.84 -17.24 -7.55
C GLU A 161 -21.59 -16.72 -8.26
N GLU A 162 -21.16 -15.47 -7.99
CA GLU A 162 -19.91 -14.90 -8.54
C GLU A 162 -18.66 -15.65 -8.03
N LEU A 163 -18.60 -15.95 -6.74
CA LEU A 163 -17.48 -16.70 -6.16
C LEU A 163 -17.36 -18.10 -6.76
N ASP A 164 -18.48 -18.81 -6.92
CA ASP A 164 -18.53 -20.13 -7.55
C ASP A 164 -18.06 -20.05 -9.00
N TYR A 165 -18.57 -19.07 -9.77
CA TYR A 165 -18.23 -18.85 -11.17
C TYR A 165 -16.73 -18.59 -11.36
N VAL A 166 -16.16 -17.74 -10.53
CA VAL A 166 -14.72 -17.40 -10.57
C VAL A 166 -13.88 -18.60 -10.13
N ALA A 167 -14.26 -19.28 -9.03
CA ALA A 167 -13.56 -20.46 -8.52
C ALA A 167 -13.44 -21.56 -9.57
N GLU A 168 -14.52 -21.86 -10.31
CA GLU A 168 -14.52 -22.87 -11.37
C GLU A 168 -13.53 -22.58 -12.50
N ARG A 169 -13.24 -21.28 -12.75
CA ARG A 169 -12.34 -20.86 -13.82
C ARG A 169 -10.89 -20.78 -13.36
N VAL A 170 -10.64 -20.04 -12.29
CA VAL A 170 -9.25 -19.76 -11.85
C VAL A 170 -8.55 -20.98 -11.28
N THR A 171 -9.27 -21.94 -10.70
CA THR A 171 -8.66 -23.16 -10.13
C THR A 171 -8.10 -24.11 -11.19
N LYS A 172 -8.46 -23.92 -12.47
CA LYS A 172 -7.90 -24.67 -13.61
C LYS A 172 -6.47 -24.27 -13.96
N PHE A 173 -6.01 -23.12 -13.45
CA PHE A 173 -4.68 -22.58 -13.73
C PHE A 173 -3.77 -22.69 -12.51
N SER A 174 -2.46 -22.78 -12.74
CA SER A 174 -1.43 -22.84 -11.68
C SER A 174 -1.07 -21.48 -11.10
N GLY A 175 -1.65 -20.38 -11.63
CA GLY A 175 -1.33 -19.01 -11.25
C GLY A 175 -1.88 -18.57 -9.89
N THR A 176 -2.17 -17.27 -9.74
CA THR A 176 -2.64 -16.70 -8.48
C THR A 176 -3.94 -17.35 -8.00
N LYS A 177 -3.97 -17.67 -6.73
CA LYS A 177 -5.16 -18.19 -6.03
C LYS A 177 -5.72 -17.22 -5.01
N ALA A 178 -5.27 -15.97 -5.04
CA ALA A 178 -5.77 -14.90 -4.19
C ALA A 178 -7.08 -14.31 -4.72
N ILE A 179 -7.83 -13.66 -3.84
CA ILE A 179 -8.92 -12.73 -4.18
C ILE A 179 -8.73 -11.41 -3.46
N ALA A 180 -9.29 -10.33 -4.03
CA ALA A 180 -9.39 -9.04 -3.37
C ALA A 180 -10.86 -8.68 -3.14
N ILE A 181 -11.20 -8.20 -1.94
CA ILE A 181 -12.53 -7.67 -1.61
C ILE A 181 -12.36 -6.17 -1.32
N HIS A 182 -12.94 -5.34 -2.16
CA HIS A 182 -12.74 -3.89 -2.15
C HIS A 182 -13.75 -3.11 -1.31
N ASP A 183 -14.54 -3.79 -0.48
CA ASP A 183 -15.39 -3.13 0.50
C ASP A 183 -14.55 -2.31 1.48
N SER A 184 -15.01 -1.11 1.86
CA SER A 184 -14.29 -0.26 2.82
C SER A 184 -14.12 -0.89 4.21
N ASN A 185 -14.95 -1.86 4.59
CA ASN A 185 -14.99 -2.46 5.92
C ASN A 185 -15.52 -3.91 5.88
N TRP A 186 -14.97 -4.76 5.04
CA TRP A 186 -15.42 -6.15 4.95
C TRP A 186 -15.15 -6.93 6.25
N GLY A 187 -16.14 -7.73 6.66
CA GLY A 187 -16.12 -8.43 7.94
C GLY A 187 -16.83 -7.66 9.05
N MET A 188 -17.41 -6.48 8.77
CA MET A 188 -18.13 -5.69 9.76
C MET A 188 -19.60 -6.10 9.91
N TYR A 189 -20.21 -6.63 8.87
CA TYR A 189 -21.65 -6.85 8.78
C TYR A 189 -22.01 -8.33 8.79
N LYS A 190 -23.26 -8.65 9.15
CA LYS A 190 -23.77 -10.03 9.17
C LYS A 190 -23.61 -10.72 7.80
N LYS A 191 -23.90 -10.02 6.71
CA LYS A 191 -23.72 -10.54 5.34
C LYS A 191 -22.30 -11.06 5.07
N ASP A 192 -21.31 -10.44 5.68
CA ASP A 192 -19.89 -10.82 5.51
C ASP A 192 -19.59 -12.14 6.22
N ILE A 193 -20.28 -12.38 7.36
CA ILE A 193 -20.21 -13.66 8.07
C ILE A 193 -20.83 -14.75 7.21
N ASP A 194 -22.03 -14.50 6.64
CA ASP A 194 -22.72 -15.46 5.76
C ASP A 194 -21.87 -15.77 4.52
N LEU A 195 -21.25 -14.75 3.92
CA LEU A 195 -20.36 -14.93 2.77
C LEU A 195 -19.08 -15.69 3.15
N SER A 196 -18.55 -15.51 4.36
CA SER A 196 -17.40 -16.25 4.87
C SER A 196 -17.67 -17.76 5.00
N ASP A 197 -18.91 -18.16 5.27
CA ASP A 197 -19.29 -19.58 5.28
C ASP A 197 -19.21 -20.20 3.89
N HIS A 198 -19.63 -19.47 2.86
CA HIS A 198 -19.50 -19.91 1.48
C HIS A 198 -18.03 -19.96 1.02
N ILE A 199 -17.23 -18.97 1.37
CA ILE A 199 -15.78 -18.97 1.09
C ILE A 199 -15.10 -20.17 1.77
N LEU A 200 -15.48 -20.49 3.02
CA LEU A 200 -14.97 -21.69 3.71
C LEU A 200 -15.30 -22.99 2.94
N LYS A 201 -16.51 -23.11 2.40
CA LYS A 201 -16.90 -24.23 1.54
C LYS A 201 -15.94 -24.35 0.34
N LEU A 202 -15.70 -23.25 -0.38
CA LEU A 202 -14.77 -23.23 -1.52
C LEU A 202 -13.32 -23.57 -1.11
N ILE A 203 -12.88 -23.13 0.07
CA ILE A 203 -11.58 -23.50 0.64
C ILE A 203 -11.49 -25.00 0.87
N ASN A 204 -12.53 -25.62 1.39
CA ASN A 204 -12.55 -27.05 1.67
C ASN A 204 -12.61 -27.89 0.40
N GLU A 205 -13.42 -27.50 -0.57
CA GLU A 205 -13.69 -28.26 -1.78
C GLU A 205 -12.63 -28.06 -2.87
N LYS A 206 -12.14 -26.82 -3.02
CA LYS A 206 -11.28 -26.41 -4.15
C LYS A 206 -9.90 -25.88 -3.72
N ASN A 207 -9.61 -25.83 -2.41
CA ASN A 207 -8.43 -25.18 -1.84
C ASN A 207 -8.25 -23.73 -2.35
N TRP A 208 -9.37 -23.01 -2.55
CA TRP A 208 -9.41 -21.65 -3.09
C TRP A 208 -10.45 -20.79 -2.30
N PRO A 209 -10.16 -19.51 -2.07
CA PRO A 209 -8.90 -18.79 -2.31
C PRO A 209 -7.81 -19.16 -1.29
N SER A 210 -6.54 -19.03 -1.67
CA SER A 210 -5.41 -19.23 -0.74
C SER A 210 -5.11 -18.01 0.12
N TYR A 211 -5.54 -16.84 -0.35
CA TYR A 211 -5.31 -15.54 0.31
C TYR A 211 -6.44 -14.58 -0.03
N ILE A 212 -6.87 -13.79 0.96
CA ILE A 212 -7.95 -12.81 0.84
C ILE A 212 -7.40 -11.44 1.24
N ASP A 213 -7.23 -10.56 0.27
CA ASP A 213 -6.91 -9.15 0.50
C ASP A 213 -8.18 -8.35 0.74
N MET A 214 -8.23 -7.59 1.82
CA MET A 214 -9.40 -6.80 2.19
C MET A 214 -9.05 -5.63 3.09
N SER A 215 -9.90 -4.61 3.12
CA SER A 215 -9.83 -3.55 4.11
C SER A 215 -10.49 -3.99 5.41
N THR A 216 -9.68 -4.11 6.47
CA THR A 216 -10.15 -4.52 7.80
C THR A 216 -10.92 -3.38 8.48
N PRO A 217 -12.13 -3.61 9.02
CA PRO A 217 -12.84 -2.59 9.78
C PRO A 217 -12.09 -2.20 11.06
N LYS A 218 -12.11 -0.94 11.40
CA LYS A 218 -11.41 -0.39 12.58
C LYS A 218 -12.07 -0.77 13.93
N ASN A 219 -13.31 -1.23 13.91
CA ASN A 219 -14.04 -1.80 15.05
C ASN A 219 -14.39 -3.27 14.74
N LYS A 220 -15.13 -3.96 15.61
CA LYS A 220 -15.52 -5.37 15.42
C LYS A 220 -14.35 -6.38 15.45
N ARG A 221 -13.34 -6.08 16.28
CA ARG A 221 -12.13 -6.88 16.47
C ARG A 221 -12.41 -8.39 16.58
N GLN A 222 -13.32 -8.80 17.48
CA GLN A 222 -13.58 -10.23 17.69
C GLN A 222 -14.15 -10.91 16.44
N GLN A 223 -15.06 -10.23 15.75
CA GLN A 223 -15.66 -10.73 14.52
C GLN A 223 -14.62 -10.99 13.41
N ILE A 224 -13.63 -10.10 13.29
CA ILE A 224 -12.52 -10.29 12.33
C ILE A 224 -11.67 -11.50 12.69
N LEU A 225 -11.36 -11.67 13.98
CA LEU A 225 -10.61 -12.85 14.45
C LEU A 225 -11.38 -14.15 14.23
N ASP A 226 -12.71 -14.13 14.38
CA ASP A 226 -13.55 -15.30 14.17
C ASP A 226 -13.66 -15.65 12.67
N ILE A 227 -13.80 -14.63 11.81
CA ILE A 227 -13.76 -14.82 10.35
C ILE A 227 -12.40 -15.37 9.91
N ASP A 228 -11.31 -14.82 10.40
CA ASP A 228 -9.97 -15.29 10.06
C ASP A 228 -9.74 -16.75 10.50
N LYS A 229 -10.14 -17.10 11.72
CA LYS A 229 -10.09 -18.49 12.20
C LYS A 229 -10.94 -19.41 11.33
N LYS A 230 -12.17 -19.01 11.00
CA LYS A 230 -13.08 -19.72 10.10
C LYS A 230 -12.44 -19.96 8.74
N LEU A 231 -11.80 -18.96 8.17
CA LEU A 231 -11.13 -19.01 6.86
C LEU A 231 -9.69 -19.55 6.92
N LYS A 232 -9.35 -20.28 8.00
CA LYS A 232 -8.07 -20.98 8.18
C LYS A 232 -6.84 -20.06 8.08
N GLY A 233 -6.97 -18.83 8.56
CA GLY A 233 -5.87 -17.88 8.56
C GLY A 233 -5.55 -17.25 7.18
N ARG A 234 -6.44 -17.32 6.21
CA ARG A 234 -6.20 -16.81 4.84
C ARG A 234 -6.52 -15.34 4.64
N VAL A 235 -6.99 -14.66 5.68
CA VAL A 235 -7.35 -13.24 5.61
C VAL A 235 -6.16 -12.37 5.95
N LYS A 236 -5.92 -11.32 5.16
CA LYS A 236 -4.99 -10.24 5.50
C LYS A 236 -5.64 -9.33 6.54
N ILE A 237 -4.96 -9.08 7.64
CA ILE A 237 -5.44 -8.20 8.70
C ILE A 237 -4.53 -6.98 8.78
N ILE A 238 -5.07 -5.82 8.40
CA ILE A 238 -4.43 -4.51 8.54
C ILE A 238 -5.35 -3.65 9.38
N LEU A 239 -4.86 -3.18 10.53
CA LEU A 239 -5.58 -2.26 11.38
C LEU A 239 -4.97 -0.85 11.30
N ALA A 240 -5.34 -0.14 10.25
CA ALA A 240 -4.89 1.22 10.02
C ALA A 240 -5.30 2.15 11.18
N GLN A 241 -4.32 2.71 11.89
CA GLN A 241 -4.54 3.65 12.99
C GLN A 241 -4.50 5.10 12.51
N GLN A 242 -3.80 5.39 11.43
CA GLN A 242 -3.51 6.69 10.84
C GLN A 242 -2.68 7.61 11.73
N SER A 243 -2.92 7.63 13.03
CA SER A 243 -2.15 8.23 14.12
C SER A 243 -2.47 7.50 15.43
N MET A 244 -1.56 7.54 16.41
CA MET A 244 -1.82 7.11 17.78
C MET A 244 -2.08 8.31 18.72
N ASN A 245 -1.98 9.54 18.21
CA ASN A 245 -2.26 10.78 18.92
C ASN A 245 -3.77 11.01 19.00
N ARG A 246 -4.32 10.99 20.22
CA ARG A 246 -5.78 11.11 20.43
C ARG A 246 -6.37 12.44 19.98
N ASP A 247 -5.62 13.52 20.09
CA ASP A 247 -6.11 14.85 19.70
C ASP A 247 -6.12 14.98 18.17
N THR A 248 -5.11 14.43 17.49
CA THR A 248 -5.12 14.27 16.04
C THR A 248 -6.32 13.45 15.58
N LEU A 249 -6.57 12.30 16.22
CA LEU A 249 -7.70 11.42 15.86
C LEU A 249 -9.06 12.12 16.00
N LYS A 250 -9.27 12.94 17.05
CA LYS A 250 -10.47 13.75 17.20
C LYS A 250 -10.66 14.73 16.06
N LEU A 251 -9.59 15.42 15.66
CA LEU A 251 -9.65 16.43 14.59
C LEU A 251 -9.94 15.82 13.22
N ILE A 252 -9.51 14.59 12.98
CA ILE A 252 -9.78 13.88 11.72
C ILE A 252 -11.05 13.00 11.81
N GLU A 253 -11.87 13.16 12.84
CA GLU A 253 -13.11 12.41 13.09
C GLU A 253 -12.92 10.88 13.00
N ARG A 254 -11.83 10.39 13.57
CA ARG A 254 -11.52 8.97 13.55
C ARG A 254 -11.54 8.36 14.95
N GLU A 255 -12.41 7.39 15.14
CA GLU A 255 -12.43 6.54 16.32
C GLU A 255 -11.60 5.29 16.07
N ASN A 256 -10.50 5.15 16.82
CA ASN A 256 -9.66 3.97 16.83
C ASN A 256 -9.89 3.16 18.12
N LEU A 257 -9.36 1.94 18.14
CA LEU A 257 -9.12 1.23 19.40
C LEU A 257 -8.18 2.08 20.28
N THR A 258 -8.34 1.99 21.59
CA THR A 258 -7.33 2.54 22.49
C THR A 258 -5.99 1.84 22.27
N ASN A 259 -4.88 2.50 22.60
CA ASN A 259 -3.55 1.91 22.43
C ASN A 259 -3.43 0.54 23.12
N ASN A 260 -4.01 0.40 24.31
CA ASN A 260 -4.00 -0.86 25.06
C ASN A 260 -4.81 -1.97 24.33
N GLU A 261 -6.01 -1.64 23.87
CA GLU A 261 -6.83 -2.60 23.10
C GLU A 261 -6.17 -3.01 21.80
N TYR A 262 -5.50 -2.07 21.13
CA TYR A 262 -4.75 -2.35 19.92
C TYR A 262 -3.59 -3.30 20.18
N ILE A 263 -2.78 -3.04 21.21
CA ILE A 263 -1.67 -3.91 21.61
C ILE A 263 -2.16 -5.32 21.99
N LEU A 264 -3.27 -5.42 22.74
CA LEU A 264 -3.87 -6.72 23.08
C LEU A 264 -4.32 -7.48 21.83
N PHE A 265 -4.87 -6.78 20.84
CA PHE A 265 -5.26 -7.38 19.58
C PHE A 265 -4.04 -7.89 18.77
N VAL A 266 -2.98 -7.10 18.71
CA VAL A 266 -1.72 -7.50 18.04
C VAL A 266 -1.14 -8.76 18.71
N ARG A 267 -1.10 -8.82 20.04
CA ARG A 267 -0.67 -10.02 20.78
C ARG A 267 -1.51 -11.25 20.48
N GLU A 268 -2.82 -11.06 20.28
CA GLU A 268 -3.70 -12.17 19.89
C GLU A 268 -3.39 -12.67 18.46
N LEU A 269 -3.04 -11.77 17.54
CA LEU A 269 -2.59 -12.14 16.19
C LEU A 269 -1.22 -12.86 16.23
N GLU A 270 -0.28 -12.39 17.05
CA GLU A 270 1.01 -13.06 17.22
C GLU A 270 0.87 -14.51 17.73
N LYS A 271 -0.07 -14.77 18.67
CA LYS A 271 -0.38 -16.16 19.11
C LYS A 271 -0.89 -17.05 17.98
N ARG A 272 -1.40 -16.46 16.92
CA ARG A 272 -1.87 -17.16 15.71
C ARG A 272 -0.84 -17.17 14.58
N ASN A 273 0.41 -16.82 14.89
CA ASN A 273 1.51 -16.67 13.92
C ASN A 273 1.19 -15.68 12.79
N LYS A 274 0.45 -14.60 13.11
CA LYS A 274 0.13 -13.53 12.16
C LYS A 274 0.83 -12.25 12.51
N VAL A 275 1.33 -11.58 11.48
CA VAL A 275 1.85 -10.22 11.58
C VAL A 275 0.71 -9.25 11.29
N SER A 276 0.52 -8.28 12.17
CA SER A 276 -0.39 -7.16 11.92
C SER A 276 0.34 -6.06 11.14
N GLY A 277 -0.34 -5.50 10.14
CA GLY A 277 0.07 -4.25 9.50
C GLY A 277 -0.67 -3.05 10.08
N CYS A 278 -0.03 -1.90 10.12
CA CYS A 278 -0.62 -0.62 10.47
C CYS A 278 -0.21 0.46 9.49
N GLU A 279 -1.15 1.31 9.14
CA GLU A 279 -0.92 2.48 8.29
C GLU A 279 -0.99 3.75 9.15
N LEU A 280 0.00 4.63 8.97
CA LEU A 280 0.05 5.98 9.51
C LEU A 280 -0.02 6.99 8.38
N ILE A 281 -0.55 8.19 8.65
CA ILE A 281 -0.57 9.31 7.72
C ILE A 281 0.16 10.51 8.32
N VAL A 282 1.03 11.14 7.54
CA VAL A 282 1.79 12.33 7.95
C VAL A 282 1.87 13.35 6.80
N PRO A 283 1.75 14.68 7.10
CA PRO A 283 1.31 15.25 8.37
C PRO A 283 -0.22 15.30 8.48
N LEU A 284 -0.74 14.97 9.64
CA LEU A 284 -2.16 15.20 9.97
C LEU A 284 -2.30 16.49 10.80
N PRO A 285 -3.50 17.12 10.86
CA PRO A 285 -3.77 18.22 11.78
C PRO A 285 -3.41 17.86 13.23
N ASN A 286 -2.69 18.74 13.92
CA ASN A 286 -2.19 18.55 15.30
C ASN A 286 -1.17 17.41 15.50
N GLU A 287 -0.73 16.76 14.43
CA GLU A 287 0.41 15.84 14.50
C GLU A 287 1.71 16.64 14.55
N THR A 288 2.63 16.27 15.45
CA THR A 288 4.00 16.79 15.49
C THR A 288 4.98 15.70 15.07
N LYS A 289 6.21 16.07 14.78
CA LYS A 289 7.26 15.09 14.49
C LYS A 289 7.43 14.10 15.66
N GLU A 290 7.43 14.61 16.88
CA GLU A 290 7.59 13.82 18.11
C GLU A 290 6.41 12.86 18.30
N SER A 291 5.17 13.32 18.09
CA SER A 291 3.99 12.45 18.21
C SER A 291 3.94 11.36 17.13
N TYR A 292 4.43 11.66 15.92
CA TYR A 292 4.61 10.67 14.86
C TYR A 292 5.67 9.62 15.23
N PHE A 293 6.82 10.05 15.75
CA PHE A 293 7.86 9.12 16.22
C PHE A 293 7.36 8.26 17.39
N ASP A 294 6.62 8.84 18.33
CA ASP A 294 6.01 8.08 19.43
C ASP A 294 4.97 7.08 18.95
N SER A 295 4.12 7.46 18.01
CA SER A 295 3.18 6.55 17.34
C SER A 295 3.90 5.36 16.71
N THR A 296 4.97 5.64 15.97
CA THR A 296 5.79 4.60 15.32
C THR A 296 6.48 3.71 16.35
N ARG A 297 6.98 4.28 17.46
CA ARG A 297 7.58 3.53 18.57
C ARG A 297 6.61 2.53 19.18
N VAL A 298 5.42 2.98 19.54
CA VAL A 298 4.38 2.12 20.14
C VAL A 298 4.04 0.94 19.22
N LEU A 299 3.94 1.17 17.92
CA LEU A 299 3.58 0.14 16.94
C LEU A 299 4.73 -0.86 16.72
N LEU A 300 5.95 -0.37 16.50
CA LEU A 300 7.13 -1.23 16.26
C LEU A 300 7.45 -2.10 17.48
N ASP A 301 7.35 -1.55 18.68
CA ASP A 301 7.60 -2.29 19.92
C ASP A 301 6.50 -3.31 20.20
N ALA A 302 5.27 -3.06 19.72
CA ALA A 302 4.22 -4.06 19.71
C ALA A 302 4.41 -5.15 18.64
N GLY A 303 5.37 -5.01 17.71
CA GLY A 303 5.64 -5.98 16.64
C GLY A 303 4.82 -5.78 15.37
N VAL A 304 4.27 -4.60 15.21
CA VAL A 304 3.47 -4.23 14.04
C VAL A 304 4.38 -3.79 12.91
N SER A 305 4.07 -4.22 11.69
CA SER A 305 4.67 -3.66 10.48
C SER A 305 3.99 -2.31 10.19
N VAL A 306 4.78 -1.23 10.12
CA VAL A 306 4.26 0.12 9.94
C VAL A 306 4.55 0.62 8.54
N GLU A 307 3.51 1.09 7.87
CA GLU A 307 3.60 1.81 6.61
C GLU A 307 3.11 3.25 6.79
N THR A 308 3.90 4.23 6.33
CA THR A 308 3.57 5.65 6.48
C THR A 308 3.29 6.27 5.13
N TYR A 309 2.10 6.89 5.02
CA TYR A 309 1.65 7.61 3.84
C TYR A 309 1.72 9.11 4.06
N THR A 310 2.02 9.85 3.01
CA THR A 310 1.82 11.32 3.00
C THR A 310 0.34 11.62 2.86
N LEU A 311 -0.16 12.59 3.63
CA LEU A 311 -1.55 13.03 3.52
C LEU A 311 -1.85 13.56 2.12
N MET A 312 -2.70 12.85 1.39
CA MET A 312 -3.22 13.32 0.11
C MET A 312 -4.33 14.35 0.33
N MET A 313 -4.23 15.46 -0.39
CA MET A 313 -5.23 16.55 -0.36
C MET A 313 -6.35 16.24 -1.36
N LEU A 314 -7.13 15.19 -1.06
CA LEU A 314 -8.23 14.76 -1.92
C LEU A 314 -9.31 15.85 -1.98
N GLN A 315 -9.71 16.24 -3.18
CA GLN A 315 -10.70 17.31 -3.38
C GLN A 315 -12.09 16.96 -2.81
N GLY A 316 -12.43 15.67 -2.80
CA GLY A 316 -13.64 15.15 -2.19
C GLY A 316 -13.59 15.13 -0.65
N ALA A 317 -12.41 15.07 -0.02
CA ALA A 317 -12.25 14.99 1.42
C ALA A 317 -12.30 16.35 2.12
N ASP A 318 -12.77 16.38 3.38
CA ASP A 318 -12.88 17.64 4.14
C ASP A 318 -11.51 18.30 4.35
N LEU A 319 -10.43 17.53 4.58
CA LEU A 319 -9.08 18.08 4.72
C LEU A 319 -8.53 18.66 3.39
N GLY A 320 -9.09 18.30 2.24
CA GLY A 320 -8.72 18.88 0.96
C GLY A 320 -9.34 20.24 0.66
N ARG A 321 -10.28 20.72 1.50
CA ARG A 321 -11.03 21.96 1.30
C ARG A 321 -10.32 23.17 1.90
N ASP A 322 -10.49 24.33 1.29
CA ASP A 322 -9.85 25.60 1.71
C ASP A 322 -10.11 25.94 3.18
N VAL A 323 -11.30 25.63 3.70
CA VAL A 323 -11.65 25.86 5.11
C VAL A 323 -10.71 25.09 6.04
N ALA A 324 -10.46 23.81 5.76
CA ALA A 324 -9.55 23.00 6.56
C ALA A 324 -8.10 23.40 6.34
N ILE A 325 -7.71 23.68 5.11
CA ILE A 325 -6.36 24.15 4.74
C ILE A 325 -6.01 25.40 5.54
N ASN A 326 -6.88 26.41 5.56
CA ASN A 326 -6.67 27.66 6.29
C ASN A 326 -6.68 27.43 7.81
N LYS A 327 -7.62 26.61 8.32
CA LYS A 327 -7.75 26.33 9.75
C LYS A 327 -6.51 25.67 10.32
N TYR A 328 -5.92 24.73 9.61
CA TYR A 328 -4.79 23.93 10.09
C TYR A 328 -3.45 24.40 9.52
N GLY A 329 -3.41 25.53 8.78
CA GLY A 329 -2.20 26.09 8.19
C GLY A 329 -1.50 25.11 7.24
N MET A 330 -2.27 24.31 6.51
CA MET A 330 -1.74 23.24 5.67
C MET A 330 -1.03 23.84 4.45
N LYS A 331 0.21 23.41 4.23
CA LYS A 331 0.98 23.71 3.01
C LYS A 331 1.03 22.47 2.14
N SER A 332 0.88 22.64 0.85
CA SER A 332 0.84 21.52 -0.08
C SER A 332 1.83 21.67 -1.21
N LYS A 333 2.25 20.54 -1.74
CA LYS A 333 3.06 20.39 -2.95
C LYS A 333 2.39 19.40 -3.89
N TRP A 334 2.89 19.32 -5.10
CA TRP A 334 2.41 18.40 -6.12
C TRP A 334 3.50 17.43 -6.49
N ARG A 335 3.13 16.18 -6.77
CA ARG A 335 4.04 15.17 -7.31
C ARG A 335 3.34 14.34 -8.37
N ILE A 336 4.13 13.71 -9.23
CA ILE A 336 3.61 12.77 -10.22
C ILE A 336 3.17 11.47 -9.53
N LEU A 337 2.06 10.90 -10.00
CA LEU A 337 1.70 9.53 -9.61
C LEU A 337 2.63 8.54 -10.31
N PRO A 338 3.24 7.59 -9.57
CA PRO A 338 4.15 6.63 -10.16
C PRO A 338 3.49 5.84 -11.29
N ARG A 339 4.07 5.94 -12.51
CA ARG A 339 3.64 5.23 -13.74
C ARG A 339 2.31 5.64 -14.35
N ASP A 340 1.66 6.67 -13.82
CA ASP A 340 0.43 7.20 -14.38
C ASP A 340 0.74 8.37 -15.32
N PHE A 341 1.37 8.04 -16.44
CA PHE A 341 1.70 8.98 -17.50
C PHE A 341 1.67 8.29 -18.86
N GLY A 342 1.55 9.07 -19.92
CA GLY A 342 1.50 8.52 -21.26
C GLY A 342 1.78 9.56 -22.35
N ASN A 343 1.98 9.07 -23.57
CA ASN A 343 2.08 9.90 -24.76
C ASN A 343 0.99 9.51 -25.74
N TYR A 344 0.02 10.39 -25.92
CA TYR A 344 -1.13 10.17 -26.78
C TYR A 344 -1.04 11.08 -28.01
N ARG A 345 -0.65 10.52 -29.15
CA ARG A 345 -0.48 11.23 -30.43
C ARG A 345 0.46 12.46 -30.30
N GLY A 346 1.58 12.29 -29.62
CA GLY A 346 2.57 13.34 -29.40
C GLY A 346 2.31 14.27 -28.20
N LYS A 347 1.15 14.14 -27.55
CA LYS A 347 0.83 14.90 -26.33
C LYS A 347 1.14 14.06 -25.08
N LYS A 348 2.13 14.48 -24.34
CA LYS A 348 2.48 13.88 -23.05
C LYS A 348 1.44 14.30 -21.99
N THR A 349 1.01 13.34 -21.18
CA THR A 349 0.06 13.53 -20.07
C THR A 349 0.61 12.90 -18.82
N PHE A 350 0.30 13.49 -17.67
CA PHE A 350 0.78 13.06 -16.36
C PHE A 350 -0.37 13.13 -15.35
N ASP A 351 -0.60 12.06 -14.62
CA ASP A 351 -1.44 12.12 -13.44
C ASP A 351 -0.62 12.57 -12.24
N VAL A 352 -1.20 13.49 -11.46
CA VAL A 352 -0.51 14.17 -10.37
C VAL A 352 -1.40 14.22 -9.15
N GLU A 353 -0.80 14.11 -7.98
CA GLU A 353 -1.47 14.24 -6.71
C GLU A 353 -0.99 15.46 -5.93
N ARG A 354 -1.91 16.06 -5.17
CA ARG A 354 -1.62 17.13 -4.22
C ARG A 354 -1.42 16.52 -2.85
N VAL A 355 -0.29 16.80 -2.23
CA VAL A 355 0.07 16.25 -0.91
C VAL A 355 0.30 17.36 0.09
N CYS A 356 -0.10 17.14 1.35
CA CYS A 356 0.24 18.03 2.45
C CYS A 356 1.69 17.80 2.88
N VAL A 357 2.44 18.88 3.08
CA VAL A 357 3.86 18.82 3.46
C VAL A 357 4.18 19.65 4.71
N ALA A 358 3.23 20.41 5.23
CA ALA A 358 3.34 21.10 6.51
C ALA A 358 1.96 21.43 7.07
N THR A 359 1.88 21.63 8.39
CA THR A 359 0.70 22.10 9.12
C THR A 359 1.14 23.13 10.18
N ASN A 360 0.20 23.67 10.95
CA ASN A 360 0.53 24.56 12.09
C ASN A 360 1.43 23.89 13.14
N THR A 361 1.46 22.55 13.21
CA THR A 361 2.18 21.79 14.24
C THR A 361 3.35 20.97 13.69
N MET A 362 3.52 20.89 12.39
CA MET A 362 4.61 20.19 11.73
C MET A 362 5.16 21.05 10.60
N SER A 363 6.42 21.45 10.71
CA SER A 363 7.12 22.22 9.66
C SER A 363 7.41 21.34 8.44
N TYR A 364 7.79 21.95 7.32
CA TYR A 364 8.22 21.21 6.13
C TYR A 364 9.46 20.36 6.40
N GLU A 365 10.42 20.88 7.15
CA GLU A 365 11.63 20.11 7.53
C GLU A 365 11.30 18.95 8.46
N ASP A 366 10.36 19.13 9.41
CA ASP A 366 9.89 18.02 10.24
C ASP A 366 9.21 16.93 9.40
N TYR A 367 8.41 17.32 8.39
CA TYR A 367 7.82 16.38 7.45
C TYR A 367 8.89 15.59 6.66
N LEU A 368 9.92 16.27 6.15
CA LEU A 368 11.04 15.61 5.47
C LEU A 368 11.79 14.65 6.41
N SER A 369 12.00 15.04 7.67
CA SER A 369 12.57 14.17 8.69
C SER A 369 11.71 12.93 8.94
N CYS A 370 10.37 13.09 9.03
CA CYS A 370 9.44 11.96 9.12
C CYS A 370 9.53 11.04 7.89
N ARG A 371 9.66 11.59 6.69
CA ARG A 371 9.84 10.79 5.45
C ARG A 371 11.14 9.99 5.49
N ARG A 372 12.26 10.59 5.89
CA ARG A 372 13.54 9.89 6.04
C ARG A 372 13.46 8.76 7.05
N PHE A 373 12.82 9.01 8.19
CA PHE A 373 12.59 7.97 9.20
C PHE A 373 11.66 6.86 8.67
N SER A 374 10.57 7.22 8.00
CA SER A 374 9.63 6.25 7.43
C SER A 374 10.28 5.33 6.40
N PHE A 375 11.28 5.81 5.66
CA PHE A 375 12.05 4.99 4.74
C PHE A 375 12.81 3.87 5.49
N LEU A 376 13.45 4.18 6.60
CA LEU A 376 14.14 3.18 7.40
C LEU A 376 13.15 2.17 8.02
N VAL A 377 12.02 2.66 8.54
CA VAL A 377 10.95 1.79 9.08
C VAL A 377 10.44 0.84 7.99
N HIS A 378 10.17 1.34 6.80
CA HIS A 378 9.75 0.53 5.66
C HIS A 378 10.81 -0.50 5.26
N PHE A 379 12.06 -0.09 5.13
CA PHE A 379 13.18 -0.95 4.74
C PHE A 379 13.42 -2.08 5.77
N TYR A 380 13.48 -1.75 7.05
CA TYR A 380 13.67 -2.74 8.11
C TYR A 380 12.42 -3.58 8.41
N SER A 381 11.27 -3.28 7.80
CA SER A 381 10.06 -4.11 7.88
C SER A 381 10.13 -5.35 6.99
N TYR A 382 11.03 -5.39 5.99
CA TYR A 382 11.17 -6.53 5.10
C TYR A 382 11.50 -7.82 5.84
N SER A 383 11.05 -8.94 5.29
CA SER A 383 11.24 -10.29 5.85
C SER A 383 12.71 -10.66 6.06
N ILE A 384 13.60 -10.12 5.24
CA ILE A 384 15.06 -10.26 5.41
C ILE A 384 15.51 -9.95 6.84
N PHE A 385 14.89 -8.96 7.47
CA PHE A 385 15.18 -8.56 8.84
C PHE A 385 14.31 -9.26 9.90
N SER A 386 13.52 -10.26 9.53
CA SER A 386 12.69 -10.99 10.51
C SER A 386 13.52 -11.69 11.60
N PRO A 387 14.71 -12.28 11.31
CA PRO A 387 15.55 -12.84 12.36
C PRO A 387 16.07 -11.76 13.31
N LEU A 388 16.42 -10.59 12.77
CA LEU A 388 16.87 -9.45 13.57
C LEU A 388 15.76 -8.93 14.49
N ARG A 389 14.54 -8.76 13.96
CA ARG A 389 13.37 -8.37 14.77
C ARG A 389 13.07 -9.39 15.87
N LYS A 390 13.15 -10.69 15.54
CA LYS A 390 12.94 -11.77 16.51
C LYS A 390 13.98 -11.70 17.63
N LEU A 391 15.27 -11.59 17.28
CA LEU A 391 16.37 -11.50 18.26
C LEU A 391 16.17 -10.31 19.20
N LEU A 392 15.99 -9.11 18.66
CA LEU A 392 15.86 -7.90 19.48
C LEU A 392 14.64 -7.97 20.40
N ARG A 393 13.46 -8.24 19.84
CA ARG A 393 12.21 -8.16 20.59
C ARG A 393 11.97 -9.34 21.53
N LYS A 394 12.20 -10.57 21.06
CA LYS A 394 11.82 -11.77 21.83
C LYS A 394 12.93 -12.29 22.73
N ASP A 395 14.18 -12.25 22.27
CA ASP A 395 15.27 -12.86 22.99
C ASP A 395 16.06 -11.87 23.87
N LEU A 396 16.29 -10.66 23.35
CA LEU A 396 17.06 -9.64 24.07
C LEU A 396 16.17 -8.60 24.79
N ASN A 397 14.86 -8.61 24.54
CA ASN A 397 13.91 -7.61 25.05
C ASN A 397 14.36 -6.16 24.79
N ILE A 398 14.92 -5.93 23.60
CA ILE A 398 15.35 -4.62 23.11
C ILE A 398 14.28 -4.05 22.18
N SER A 399 13.96 -2.76 22.37
CA SER A 399 13.03 -2.04 21.52
C SER A 399 13.51 -2.02 20.06
N PHE A 400 12.66 -2.50 19.14
CA PHE A 400 12.97 -2.44 17.72
C PHE A 400 12.98 -1.00 17.20
N PHE A 401 12.15 -0.15 17.77
CA PHE A 401 12.22 1.29 17.50
C PHE A 401 13.59 1.88 17.91
N GLN A 402 14.11 1.57 19.10
CA GLN A 402 15.42 2.07 19.54
C GLN A 402 16.54 1.67 18.57
N PHE A 403 16.49 0.46 18.02
CA PHE A 403 17.43 0.04 16.97
C PHE A 403 17.31 0.93 15.73
N ILE A 404 16.11 1.07 15.13
CA ILE A 404 15.92 1.92 13.93
C ILE A 404 16.27 3.38 14.24
N TRP A 405 15.95 3.85 15.45
CA TRP A 405 16.29 5.20 15.89
C TRP A 405 17.80 5.42 15.97
N SER A 406 18.55 4.46 16.48
CA SER A 406 20.03 4.51 16.50
C SER A 406 20.60 4.57 15.07
N VAL A 407 20.07 3.77 14.15
CA VAL A 407 20.42 3.84 12.72
C VAL A 407 20.12 5.22 12.15
N PHE A 408 18.92 5.74 12.40
CA PHE A 408 18.49 7.07 11.94
C PHE A 408 19.41 8.17 12.45
N GLN A 409 19.69 8.20 13.75
CA GLN A 409 20.57 9.20 14.35
C GLN A 409 22.00 9.13 13.75
N THR A 410 22.52 7.92 13.54
CA THR A 410 23.84 7.72 12.92
C THR A 410 23.88 8.28 11.50
N LEU A 411 22.83 8.07 10.72
CA LEU A 411 22.75 8.58 9.36
C LEU A 411 22.56 10.12 9.33
N GLU A 412 21.70 10.67 10.20
CA GLU A 412 21.50 12.13 10.27
C GLU A 412 22.76 12.87 10.74
N SER A 413 23.52 12.33 11.72
CA SER A 413 24.77 12.94 12.18
C SER A 413 25.86 12.98 11.11
N ASN A 414 25.86 12.02 10.19
CA ASN A 414 26.77 12.02 9.05
C ASN A 414 26.43 13.09 7.99
N ASN A 415 25.19 13.60 8.00
CA ASN A 415 24.77 14.68 7.11
C ASN A 415 25.45 16.02 7.47
N ASP A 416 25.66 16.27 8.75
CA ASP A 416 26.32 17.50 9.22
C ASP A 416 27.83 17.51 8.93
N ASN A 417 28.43 16.33 8.75
CA ASN A 417 29.86 16.12 8.47
C ASN A 417 30.21 16.04 6.98
N LYS A 418 29.60 16.87 6.12
CA LYS A 418 29.78 16.90 4.65
C LYS A 418 31.23 17.04 4.14
N HIS A 419 32.22 17.17 5.02
CA HIS A 419 33.60 17.44 4.65
C HIS A 419 34.53 16.21 4.64
N ASN A 420 34.05 15.00 4.98
CA ASN A 420 34.88 13.79 4.95
C ASN A 420 34.31 12.76 3.97
N VAL A 421 34.51 13.02 2.67
CA VAL A 421 33.90 12.27 1.55
C VAL A 421 34.42 10.83 1.45
N ASP A 422 35.58 10.51 2.02
CA ASP A 422 36.23 9.20 1.85
C ASP A 422 35.74 8.10 2.81
N SER A 423 34.88 8.41 3.79
CA SER A 423 34.37 7.44 4.76
C SER A 423 32.85 7.19 4.69
N ILE A 424 32.16 7.78 3.71
CA ILE A 424 30.70 7.58 3.55
C ILE A 424 30.48 6.21 2.91
N ASN A 425 29.97 5.25 3.67
CA ASN A 425 29.57 3.95 3.14
C ASN A 425 28.42 4.10 2.12
N LYS A 426 28.25 3.10 1.26
CA LYS A 426 27.25 3.13 0.19
C LYS A 426 25.82 3.33 0.73
N MET A 427 25.50 2.78 1.90
CA MET A 427 24.20 2.96 2.54
C MET A 427 23.93 4.43 2.86
N THR A 428 24.88 5.12 3.46
CA THR A 428 24.77 6.55 3.80
C THR A 428 24.53 7.39 2.54
N LYS A 429 25.28 7.10 1.46
CA LYS A 429 25.06 7.76 0.18
C LYS A 429 23.64 7.53 -0.35
N ILE A 430 23.15 6.29 -0.36
CA ILE A 430 21.81 5.94 -0.84
C ILE A 430 20.74 6.64 0.03
N TYR A 431 20.93 6.73 1.33
CA TYR A 431 20.03 7.43 2.23
C TYR A 431 19.95 8.93 1.91
N PHE A 432 21.08 9.59 1.63
CA PHE A 432 21.08 11.01 1.24
C PHE A 432 20.49 11.23 -0.15
N ASP A 433 20.75 10.34 -1.08
CA ASP A 433 20.12 10.38 -2.41
C ASP A 433 18.60 10.25 -2.28
N PHE A 434 18.09 9.37 -1.39
CA PHE A 434 16.67 9.28 -1.06
C PHE A 434 16.13 10.60 -0.48
N SER A 435 16.85 11.20 0.50
CA SER A 435 16.44 12.46 1.11
C SER A 435 16.31 13.56 0.06
N LYS A 436 17.32 13.70 -0.79
CA LYS A 436 17.34 14.70 -1.86
C LYS A 436 16.22 14.50 -2.88
N GLU A 437 16.00 13.27 -3.33
CA GLU A 437 14.95 12.97 -4.31
C GLU A 437 13.55 13.13 -3.69
N SER A 438 13.39 12.83 -2.39
CA SER A 438 12.14 13.05 -1.65
C SER A 438 11.70 14.51 -1.60
N GLU A 439 12.66 15.44 -1.68
CA GLU A 439 12.39 16.87 -1.80
C GLU A 439 12.17 17.28 -3.26
N GLN A 440 13.00 16.77 -4.17
CA GLN A 440 12.96 17.10 -5.60
C GLN A 440 11.71 16.58 -6.34
N GLU A 441 11.06 15.53 -5.83
CA GLU A 441 9.78 15.04 -6.41
C GLU A 441 8.61 15.98 -6.17
N LEU A 442 8.76 16.99 -5.27
CA LEU A 442 7.72 17.89 -4.81
C LEU A 442 7.77 19.24 -5.52
N PHE A 443 6.78 19.53 -6.31
CA PHE A 443 6.64 20.77 -7.10
C PHE A 443 5.63 21.73 -6.48
N ASP A 444 5.78 23.02 -6.74
CA ASP A 444 4.86 24.05 -6.23
C ASP A 444 3.50 24.04 -6.97
N SER A 445 3.49 23.66 -8.23
CA SER A 445 2.27 23.61 -9.02
C SER A 445 2.21 22.42 -10.00
N LYS A 446 1.01 22.09 -10.44
CA LYS A 446 0.81 21.15 -11.56
C LYS A 446 1.54 21.58 -12.82
N LYS A 447 1.57 22.89 -13.07
CA LYS A 447 2.21 23.47 -14.25
C LYS A 447 3.71 23.14 -14.26
N ASP A 448 4.38 23.29 -13.12
CA ASP A 448 5.81 23.00 -13.00
C ASP A 448 6.11 21.51 -13.29
N ILE A 449 5.25 20.60 -12.83
CA ILE A 449 5.35 19.17 -13.15
C ILE A 449 5.26 18.94 -14.66
N PHE A 450 4.23 19.51 -15.29
CA PHE A 450 4.04 19.36 -16.74
C PHE A 450 5.20 19.97 -17.54
N GLU A 451 5.69 21.15 -17.16
CA GLU A 451 6.85 21.77 -17.80
C GLU A 451 8.13 20.96 -17.62
N PHE A 452 8.33 20.37 -16.44
CA PHE A 452 9.51 19.57 -16.15
C PHE A 452 9.50 18.24 -16.92
N TYR A 453 8.43 17.46 -16.78
CA TYR A 453 8.36 16.10 -17.36
C TYR A 453 8.02 16.09 -18.85
N SER A 454 7.54 17.21 -19.44
CA SER A 454 7.34 17.31 -20.89
C SER A 454 8.64 17.40 -21.67
N LYS A 455 9.76 17.78 -21.04
CA LYS A 455 11.09 17.76 -21.68
C LYS A 455 11.46 16.31 -22.01
N ASP A 456 11.97 16.07 -23.22
CA ASP A 456 12.26 14.71 -23.71
C ASP A 456 13.23 13.94 -22.80
N GLU A 457 14.22 14.62 -22.26
CA GLU A 457 15.18 14.02 -21.33
C GLU A 457 14.49 13.50 -20.06
N ASN A 458 13.65 14.34 -19.42
CA ASN A 458 12.94 13.98 -18.19
C ASN A 458 11.85 12.94 -18.45
N TYR A 459 11.20 13.00 -19.61
CA TYR A 459 10.23 11.98 -20.02
C TYR A 459 10.90 10.61 -20.24
N LYS A 460 12.11 10.56 -20.81
CA LYS A 460 12.89 9.32 -20.89
C LYS A 460 13.24 8.77 -19.51
N LYS A 461 13.56 9.64 -18.54
CA LYS A 461 13.81 9.25 -17.15
C LYS A 461 12.57 8.71 -16.44
N LEU A 462 11.36 9.19 -16.80
CA LEU A 462 10.10 8.58 -16.35
C LEU A 462 9.91 7.17 -16.93
N LEU A 463 10.18 7.00 -18.23
CA LEU A 463 10.05 5.70 -18.90
C LEU A 463 11.01 4.65 -18.34
N SER A 464 12.21 5.07 -17.93
CA SER A 464 13.22 4.20 -17.30
C SER A 464 13.07 4.04 -15.79
N SER A 465 12.03 4.61 -15.17
CA SER A 465 11.85 4.63 -13.71
C SER A 465 12.99 5.31 -12.94
N GLU A 466 13.84 6.07 -13.62
CA GLU A 466 14.87 6.90 -12.98
C GLU A 466 14.24 8.05 -12.19
N LEU A 467 13.11 8.60 -12.68
CA LEU A 467 12.27 9.59 -12.00
C LEU A 467 10.83 9.10 -11.90
N GLY A 468 10.05 9.69 -10.96
CA GLY A 468 8.61 9.48 -10.85
C GLY A 468 8.19 8.06 -10.43
N ASP A 469 9.07 7.29 -9.80
CA ASP A 469 8.72 6.00 -9.20
C ASP A 469 8.45 6.13 -7.68
N ASN A 470 7.94 5.08 -7.06
CA ASN A 470 7.81 5.00 -5.61
C ASN A 470 9.19 5.00 -4.95
N LEU A 471 9.55 6.09 -4.28
CA LEU A 471 10.90 6.28 -3.74
C LEU A 471 11.27 5.25 -2.66
N LEU A 472 10.33 4.83 -1.80
CA LEU A 472 10.61 3.83 -0.77
C LEU A 472 11.09 2.52 -1.42
N ARG A 473 10.39 2.07 -2.47
CA ARG A 473 10.73 0.84 -3.19
C ARG A 473 12.00 0.99 -4.01
N LYS A 474 12.14 2.10 -4.72
CA LYS A 474 13.31 2.41 -5.54
C LYS A 474 14.59 2.37 -4.72
N TYR A 475 14.59 3.05 -3.58
CA TYR A 475 15.79 3.13 -2.75
C TYR A 475 16.04 1.87 -1.93
N ALA A 476 15.01 1.16 -1.50
CA ALA A 476 15.18 -0.18 -0.94
C ALA A 476 15.81 -1.14 -1.96
N ALA A 477 15.38 -1.09 -3.22
CA ALA A 477 15.97 -1.90 -4.29
C ALA A 477 17.44 -1.53 -4.55
N LYS A 478 17.79 -0.24 -4.55
CA LYS A 478 19.19 0.22 -4.66
C LYS A 478 20.07 -0.35 -3.55
N ILE A 479 19.56 -0.39 -2.31
CA ILE A 479 20.27 -1.00 -1.18
C ILE A 479 20.46 -2.50 -1.44
N VAL A 480 19.39 -3.21 -1.75
CA VAL A 480 19.41 -4.67 -1.94
C VAL A 480 20.35 -5.08 -3.08
N CYS A 481 20.34 -4.34 -4.19
CA CYS A 481 21.18 -4.64 -5.34
C CYS A 481 22.65 -4.17 -5.20
N GLY A 482 22.90 -3.17 -4.37
CA GLY A 482 24.20 -2.47 -4.39
C GLY A 482 25.04 -2.60 -3.13
N CYS A 483 24.45 -2.84 -1.95
CA CYS A 483 25.19 -2.82 -0.69
C CYS A 483 24.51 -3.59 0.45
N MET A 484 23.76 -4.64 0.16
CA MET A 484 22.99 -5.33 1.21
C MET A 484 23.87 -5.94 2.30
N ASN A 485 25.02 -6.53 1.95
CA ASN A 485 25.96 -7.07 2.93
C ASN A 485 26.51 -5.98 3.84
N GLU A 486 26.86 -4.82 3.28
CA GLU A 486 27.32 -3.65 4.06
C GLU A 486 26.22 -3.15 5.01
N VAL A 487 24.94 -3.21 4.58
CA VAL A 487 23.80 -2.83 5.41
C VAL A 487 23.55 -3.84 6.54
N ILE A 488 23.71 -5.13 6.28
CA ILE A 488 23.64 -6.16 7.33
C ILE A 488 24.73 -5.90 8.37
N ASP A 489 25.97 -5.68 7.93
CA ASP A 489 27.10 -5.38 8.81
C ASP A 489 26.86 -4.09 9.62
N PHE A 490 26.40 -3.03 8.97
CA PHE A 490 26.03 -1.77 9.64
C PHE A 490 24.93 -1.98 10.67
N SER A 491 23.88 -2.76 10.32
CA SER A 491 22.77 -3.06 11.22
C SER A 491 23.22 -3.83 12.46
N ILE A 492 24.07 -4.84 12.29
CA ILE A 492 24.64 -5.63 13.40
C ILE A 492 25.51 -4.75 14.32
N ASN A 493 26.32 -3.87 13.75
CA ASN A 493 27.14 -2.92 14.52
C ASN A 493 26.25 -1.93 15.29
N SER A 494 25.17 -1.43 14.68
CA SER A 494 24.22 -0.51 15.34
C SER A 494 23.51 -1.15 16.54
N ILE A 495 23.29 -2.47 16.54
CA ILE A 495 22.73 -3.19 17.69
C ILE A 495 23.65 -3.08 18.91
N SER A 496 24.95 -3.12 18.70
CA SER A 496 25.93 -3.01 19.79
C SER A 496 25.79 -1.72 20.60
N SER A 497 25.28 -0.64 19.99
CA SER A 497 25.03 0.65 20.67
C SER A 497 23.76 0.65 21.52
N VAL A 498 22.77 -0.22 21.22
CA VAL A 498 21.51 -0.29 21.96
C VAL A 498 21.47 -1.40 23.02
N ILE A 499 22.51 -2.27 23.05
CA ILE A 499 22.66 -3.27 24.11
C ILE A 499 23.11 -2.56 25.39
N PRO A 500 22.42 -2.76 26.54
CA PRO A 500 22.82 -2.19 27.82
C PRO A 500 24.26 -2.54 28.20
N SER A 501 25.00 -1.57 28.72
CA SER A 501 26.44 -1.74 29.09
C SER A 501 26.69 -2.78 30.17
N ASN A 502 25.69 -3.03 31.01
CA ASN A 502 25.72 -3.98 32.12
C ASN A 502 25.19 -5.38 31.78
N ALA A 503 24.99 -5.71 30.50
CA ALA A 503 24.53 -7.04 30.11
C ALA A 503 25.61 -8.08 30.45
N GLU A 504 25.35 -8.97 31.41
CA GLU A 504 26.26 -10.04 31.86
C GLU A 504 26.67 -10.99 30.70
N SER A 505 25.85 -11.08 29.67
CA SER A 505 26.06 -11.94 28.50
C SER A 505 26.60 -11.20 27.26
N ARG A 506 27.24 -10.04 27.42
CA ARG A 506 27.67 -9.20 26.26
C ARG A 506 28.58 -9.94 25.27
N VAL A 507 29.46 -10.79 25.75
CA VAL A 507 30.35 -11.61 24.90
C VAL A 507 29.54 -12.63 24.13
N GLU A 508 28.57 -13.25 24.77
CA GLU A 508 27.67 -14.23 24.18
C GLU A 508 26.77 -13.61 23.11
N ILE A 509 26.21 -12.42 23.39
CA ILE A 509 25.41 -11.64 22.42
C ILE A 509 26.25 -11.30 21.19
N LYS A 510 27.52 -10.91 21.35
CA LYS A 510 28.42 -10.68 20.20
C LYS A 510 28.57 -11.93 19.33
N SER A 511 28.72 -13.11 19.94
CA SER A 511 28.84 -14.36 19.18
C SER A 511 27.55 -14.73 18.45
N ILE A 512 26.37 -14.45 19.05
CA ILE A 512 25.06 -14.58 18.42
C ILE A 512 24.96 -13.63 17.21
N LEU A 513 25.29 -12.36 17.39
CA LEU A 513 25.27 -11.36 16.33
C LEU A 513 26.20 -11.71 15.18
N GLU A 514 27.39 -12.25 15.46
CA GLU A 514 28.30 -12.71 14.43
C GLU A 514 27.74 -13.90 13.66
N SER A 515 27.14 -14.88 14.36
CA SER A 515 26.47 -16.00 13.71
C SER A 515 25.29 -15.55 12.85
N LEU A 516 24.52 -14.56 13.31
CA LEU A 516 23.43 -13.95 12.57
C LEU A 516 23.92 -13.21 11.33
N ARG A 517 25.00 -12.44 11.45
CA ARG A 517 25.65 -11.72 10.36
C ARG A 517 26.09 -12.67 9.25
N LEU A 518 26.84 -13.70 9.62
CA LEU A 518 27.33 -14.71 8.70
C LEU A 518 26.18 -15.41 7.97
N TRP A 519 25.12 -15.75 8.70
CA TRP A 519 23.97 -16.40 8.08
C TRP A 519 23.23 -15.48 7.12
N LEU A 520 22.89 -14.25 7.52
CA LEU A 520 22.15 -13.30 6.67
C LEU A 520 22.91 -12.94 5.39
N ASN A 521 24.23 -12.72 5.48
CA ASN A 521 25.08 -12.41 4.32
C ASN A 521 25.18 -13.57 3.31
N ASN A 522 24.87 -14.80 3.74
CA ASN A 522 24.91 -15.99 2.87
C ASN A 522 23.53 -16.55 2.50
N LEU A 523 22.46 -16.11 3.21
CA LEU A 523 21.13 -16.68 3.01
C LEU A 523 20.46 -16.21 1.73
N TYR A 524 20.62 -14.94 1.37
CA TYR A 524 19.89 -14.31 0.28
C TYR A 524 20.74 -14.13 -0.98
N ILE A 525 20.11 -14.22 -2.13
CA ILE A 525 20.76 -14.17 -3.45
C ILE A 525 20.79 -12.76 -4.05
N PHE A 526 21.13 -11.74 -3.27
CA PHE A 526 21.02 -10.34 -3.69
C PHE A 526 21.68 -10.03 -5.03
N ASP A 527 22.94 -10.48 -5.22
CA ASP A 527 23.70 -10.19 -6.44
C ASP A 527 23.37 -11.15 -7.59
N GLY A 528 22.84 -12.34 -7.29
CA GLY A 528 22.59 -13.39 -8.27
C GLY A 528 21.21 -13.35 -8.93
N ILE A 529 20.25 -12.57 -8.40
CA ILE A 529 18.86 -12.56 -8.91
C ILE A 529 18.80 -12.23 -10.41
N PHE A 530 19.67 -11.35 -10.89
CA PHE A 530 19.72 -10.89 -12.29
C PHE A 530 20.93 -11.35 -13.08
N ASN A 531 21.92 -11.95 -12.42
CA ASN A 531 23.03 -12.59 -13.12
C ASN A 531 22.56 -14.00 -13.46
N MET A 532 22.27 -14.28 -14.72
CA MET A 532 21.91 -15.62 -15.21
C MET A 532 23.04 -16.66 -15.05
N GLU A 533 24.21 -16.23 -14.69
CA GLU A 533 25.30 -17.03 -14.15
C GLU A 533 25.09 -17.22 -12.63
N LEU A 534 23.94 -17.77 -12.24
CA LEU A 534 23.89 -18.59 -11.05
C LEU A 534 24.79 -19.77 -11.39
N GLU A 535 26.12 -19.59 -11.20
CA GLU A 535 27.09 -20.66 -11.40
C GLU A 535 26.52 -21.84 -10.62
N LYS A 536 26.21 -22.92 -11.33
CA LYS A 536 25.56 -24.13 -10.79
C LYS A 536 26.36 -24.73 -9.63
N ASP A 537 27.57 -24.25 -9.38
CA ASP A 537 28.53 -24.73 -8.39
C ASP A 537 28.87 -23.71 -7.29
N ASN A 538 28.20 -22.55 -7.21
CA ASN A 538 28.52 -21.57 -6.17
C ASN A 538 27.90 -21.95 -4.82
N LYS A 539 28.53 -22.97 -4.20
CA LYS A 539 28.23 -23.42 -2.85
C LYS A 539 29.09 -22.62 -1.87
N SER A 540 28.45 -21.93 -0.93
CA SER A 540 29.18 -21.35 0.19
C SER A 540 28.98 -22.20 1.45
N VAL A 541 30.05 -22.34 2.22
CA VAL A 541 30.00 -23.08 3.49
C VAL A 541 30.22 -22.09 4.62
N ILE A 542 29.31 -22.07 5.56
CA ILE A 542 29.38 -21.23 6.77
C ILE A 542 29.44 -22.09 8.03
N LEU A 543 30.21 -21.60 9.00
CA LEU A 543 30.31 -22.20 10.33
C LEU A 543 29.72 -21.21 11.33
N LEU A 544 28.69 -21.62 12.05
CA LEU A 544 27.99 -20.82 13.03
C LEU A 544 28.25 -21.35 14.44
N GLU A 545 28.53 -20.46 15.41
CA GLU A 545 28.64 -20.81 16.84
C GLU A 545 27.25 -21.04 17.47
N TYR A 546 26.22 -20.37 16.92
CA TYR A 546 24.81 -20.53 17.26
C TYR A 546 24.05 -21.03 16.06
N ASP A 547 23.21 -22.03 16.24
CA ASP A 547 22.37 -22.58 15.16
C ASP A 547 21.19 -21.62 14.84
N ILE A 548 21.51 -20.53 14.15
CA ILE A 548 20.57 -19.45 13.80
C ILE A 548 19.40 -19.95 12.93
N PRO A 549 19.62 -20.82 11.89
CA PRO A 549 18.52 -21.35 11.10
C PRO A 549 17.51 -22.15 11.92
N GLU A 550 17.98 -23.04 12.82
CA GLU A 550 17.13 -23.83 13.68
C GLU A 550 16.38 -22.96 14.70
N TRP A 551 17.07 -22.00 15.33
CA TRP A 551 16.43 -21.02 16.20
C TRP A 551 15.38 -20.20 15.49
N HIS A 552 15.66 -19.68 14.30
CA HIS A 552 14.72 -18.82 13.57
C HIS A 552 13.44 -19.57 13.21
N SER A 553 13.53 -20.85 12.86
CA SER A 553 12.37 -21.71 12.59
C SER A 553 11.61 -22.16 13.85
N SER A 554 12.21 -22.01 15.04
CA SER A 554 11.59 -22.36 16.32
C SER A 554 10.76 -21.21 16.87
N ASP A 555 9.48 -21.45 17.17
CA ASP A 555 8.58 -20.39 17.69
C ASP A 555 8.74 -20.13 19.21
N LYS A 556 9.30 -21.06 19.95
CA LYS A 556 9.19 -21.07 21.42
C LYS A 556 10.52 -20.95 22.19
N ASN A 557 11.64 -21.14 21.51
CA ASN A 557 12.94 -21.23 22.20
C ASN A 557 13.78 -19.96 22.01
N ASN A 558 14.43 -19.54 23.09
CA ASN A 558 15.35 -18.41 23.07
C ASN A 558 16.65 -18.78 22.35
N VAL A 559 17.28 -17.82 21.67
CA VAL A 559 18.51 -18.00 20.88
C VAL A 559 19.67 -18.60 21.70
N PHE A 560 19.75 -18.29 22.99
CA PHE A 560 20.80 -18.81 23.89
C PHE A 560 20.77 -20.34 24.01
N ASN A 561 19.61 -20.99 23.78
CA ASN A 561 19.47 -22.45 23.81
C ASN A 561 20.04 -23.13 22.56
N PHE A 562 20.45 -22.37 21.55
CA PHE A 562 20.98 -22.87 20.28
C PHE A 562 22.49 -22.73 20.15
N LYS A 563 23.22 -22.63 21.26
CA LYS A 563 24.68 -22.59 21.30
C LYS A 563 25.25 -23.93 20.91
N LYS A 564 25.44 -24.10 19.59
CA LYS A 564 25.96 -25.31 19.01
C LYS A 564 26.70 -24.99 17.72
N LYS A 565 27.98 -25.33 17.67
CA LYS A 565 28.74 -25.24 16.42
C LYS A 565 28.06 -26.04 15.31
N THR A 566 27.61 -25.35 14.30
CA THR A 566 26.85 -25.96 13.19
C THR A 566 27.39 -25.46 11.86
N LYS A 567 27.58 -26.39 10.94
CA LYS A 567 28.08 -26.10 9.59
C LYS A 567 26.92 -26.20 8.59
N TYR A 568 26.79 -25.19 7.74
CA TYR A 568 25.78 -25.17 6.70
C TYR A 568 26.40 -24.99 5.32
N GLU A 569 25.94 -25.76 4.36
CA GLU A 569 26.17 -25.56 2.93
C GLU A 569 24.99 -24.76 2.37
N MET A 570 25.26 -23.62 1.76
CA MET A 570 24.29 -22.73 1.15
C MET A 570 24.26 -22.96 -0.35
N VAL A 571 23.12 -23.39 -0.89
CA VAL A 571 22.98 -23.82 -2.28
C VAL A 571 21.83 -23.09 -2.96
N TYR A 572 22.02 -22.65 -4.19
CA TYR A 572 20.92 -22.16 -5.02
C TYR A 572 19.90 -23.27 -5.27
N ASN A 573 18.63 -22.93 -5.22
CA ASN A 573 17.55 -23.87 -5.45
C ASN A 573 16.74 -23.52 -6.71
N LYS A 574 15.91 -24.46 -7.14
CA LYS A 574 15.09 -24.30 -8.34
C LYS A 574 14.14 -23.09 -8.30
N ARG A 575 13.68 -22.69 -7.10
CA ARG A 575 12.82 -21.51 -6.95
C ARG A 575 13.57 -20.21 -7.27
N ASN A 576 14.85 -20.12 -6.87
CA ASN A 576 15.71 -18.99 -7.19
C ASN A 576 15.88 -18.82 -8.70
N GLU A 577 16.07 -19.95 -9.41
CA GLU A 577 16.19 -19.95 -10.89
C GLU A 577 14.90 -19.54 -11.57
N ILE A 578 13.76 -20.10 -11.14
CA ILE A 578 12.44 -19.76 -11.68
C ILE A 578 12.16 -18.26 -11.48
N LEU A 579 12.42 -17.73 -10.29
CA LEU A 579 12.22 -16.32 -9.99
C LEU A 579 13.09 -15.42 -10.87
N SER A 580 14.38 -15.72 -10.97
CA SER A 580 15.32 -14.97 -11.80
C SER A 580 14.84 -14.89 -13.26
N ASN A 581 14.43 -16.03 -13.80
CA ASN A 581 13.92 -16.11 -15.17
C ASN A 581 12.59 -15.31 -15.34
N GLU A 582 11.69 -15.38 -14.35
CA GLU A 582 10.43 -14.64 -14.38
C GLU A 582 10.65 -13.11 -14.31
N LEU A 583 11.54 -12.64 -13.45
CA LEU A 583 11.87 -11.22 -13.32
C LEU A 583 12.53 -10.69 -14.59
N ILE A 584 13.49 -11.44 -15.16
CA ILE A 584 14.15 -11.06 -16.43
C ILE A 584 13.14 -11.04 -17.58
N SER A 585 12.24 -12.03 -17.64
CA SER A 585 11.21 -12.08 -18.68
C SER A 585 10.23 -10.91 -18.61
N ARG A 586 9.88 -10.46 -17.39
CA ARG A 586 8.90 -9.37 -17.18
C ARG A 586 9.48 -7.98 -17.34
N TYR A 587 10.73 -7.78 -16.91
CA TYR A 587 11.31 -6.44 -16.74
C TYR A 587 12.60 -6.22 -17.54
N GLY A 588 13.11 -7.26 -18.22
CA GLY A 588 14.39 -7.19 -18.92
C GLY A 588 15.61 -7.23 -17.98
N LYS A 589 16.80 -7.29 -18.59
CA LYS A 589 18.07 -7.32 -17.83
C LYS A 589 18.49 -5.93 -17.32
N ASP A 590 18.00 -4.88 -17.96
CA ASP A 590 18.48 -3.51 -17.73
C ASP A 590 17.69 -2.78 -16.61
N ASP A 591 16.51 -3.27 -16.24
CA ASP A 591 15.64 -2.63 -15.24
C ASP A 591 15.64 -3.39 -13.88
N LYS A 592 16.83 -3.76 -13.42
CA LYS A 592 17.04 -4.55 -12.19
C LYS A 592 16.45 -3.90 -10.94
N ILE A 593 16.67 -2.59 -10.78
CA ILE A 593 16.23 -1.84 -9.58
C ILE A 593 14.70 -1.85 -9.48
N PHE A 594 14.03 -1.64 -10.60
CA PHE A 594 12.59 -1.65 -10.68
C PHE A 594 11.98 -3.04 -10.39
N ALA A 595 12.56 -4.07 -10.99
CA ALA A 595 12.12 -5.45 -10.78
C ALA A 595 12.26 -5.86 -9.31
N VAL A 596 13.39 -5.54 -8.67
CA VAL A 596 13.63 -5.82 -7.24
C VAL A 596 12.69 -5.02 -6.35
N GLY A 597 12.47 -3.73 -6.63
CA GLY A 597 11.52 -2.90 -5.89
C GLY A 597 10.09 -3.45 -5.94
N LYS A 598 9.63 -3.87 -7.11
CA LYS A 598 8.33 -4.56 -7.26
C LYS A 598 8.29 -5.91 -6.55
N TYR A 599 9.38 -6.65 -6.62
CA TYR A 599 9.52 -7.93 -5.99
C TYR A 599 9.28 -7.84 -4.47
N PHE A 600 9.99 -6.98 -3.78
CA PHE A 600 9.83 -6.80 -2.33
C PHE A 600 8.44 -6.30 -1.91
N HIS A 601 7.65 -5.82 -2.84
CA HIS A 601 6.30 -5.33 -2.58
C HIS A 601 5.18 -6.24 -3.14
N SER A 602 5.52 -7.19 -3.99
CA SER A 602 4.53 -8.10 -4.56
C SER A 602 4.34 -9.29 -3.62
N MET A 603 3.13 -9.45 -3.11
CA MET A 603 2.73 -10.54 -2.21
C MET A 603 2.75 -11.94 -2.88
N ASN A 604 3.16 -12.05 -4.13
CA ASN A 604 3.13 -13.29 -4.90
C ASN A 604 4.43 -14.08 -4.84
N ILE A 605 5.47 -13.52 -4.21
CA ILE A 605 6.78 -14.14 -4.12
C ILE A 605 7.07 -14.40 -2.65
N SER A 606 7.28 -15.65 -2.30
CA SER A 606 7.61 -16.04 -0.93
C SER A 606 9.07 -15.75 -0.63
N ASP A 607 9.38 -15.53 0.63
CA ASP A 607 10.76 -15.45 1.11
C ASP A 607 11.61 -16.63 0.64
N ASP A 608 10.98 -17.81 0.47
CA ASP A 608 11.64 -19.03 0.02
C ASP A 608 12.15 -18.93 -1.42
N ASP A 609 11.59 -18.01 -2.24
CA ASP A 609 12.01 -17.84 -3.64
C ASP A 609 13.35 -17.10 -3.76
N ILE A 610 13.72 -16.30 -2.75
CA ILE A 610 15.01 -15.56 -2.70
C ILE A 610 16.03 -16.15 -1.75
N LYS A 611 15.65 -17.13 -0.94
CA LYS A 611 16.55 -17.78 -0.01
C LYS A 611 17.27 -18.94 -0.68
N ARG A 612 18.58 -19.04 -0.45
CA ARG A 612 19.31 -20.28 -0.72
C ARG A 612 18.82 -21.40 0.19
N SER A 613 18.85 -22.61 -0.29
CA SER A 613 18.69 -23.78 0.58
C SER A 613 19.90 -23.88 1.50
N SER A 614 19.67 -23.99 2.80
CA SER A 614 20.71 -24.25 3.80
C SER A 614 20.66 -25.74 4.21
N VAL A 615 21.71 -26.47 3.87
CA VAL A 615 21.83 -27.89 4.19
C VAL A 615 22.81 -28.04 5.34
N LYS A 616 22.35 -28.61 6.45
CA LYS A 616 23.19 -28.90 7.62
C LYS A 616 24.14 -30.03 7.26
N ILE A 617 25.45 -29.82 7.43
CA ILE A 617 26.49 -30.82 7.18
C ILE A 617 27.28 -31.12 8.45
N SER A 618 27.94 -32.27 8.50
CA SER A 618 28.75 -32.67 9.66
C SER A 618 29.89 -31.66 9.88
N VAL A 619 30.13 -31.32 11.13
CA VAL A 619 31.32 -30.61 11.58
C VAL A 619 32.39 -31.69 11.80
N ASN A 620 33.20 -31.95 10.77
CA ASN A 620 34.41 -32.79 10.95
C ASN A 620 35.54 -31.90 11.43
#